data_f181fedc7d8047f05a7b8e656303f5de
#
_entry.id   f181fedc7d8047f05a7b8e656303f5de
#
_cell.length_a   1.000
_cell.length_b   1.000
_cell.length_c   1.000
_cell.angle_alpha   90.00
_cell.angle_beta   90.00
_cell.angle_gamma   90.00
#
_symmetry.space_group_name_H-M   'P 1'
#
loop_
_entity.id
_entity.type
_entity.pdbx_description
1 polymer ?
#
loop_
_entity_poly.entity_id
_entity_poly.type
_entity_poly.pdbx_seq_one_letter_code
_entity_poly.pdbx_strand_id
1 'polypeptide(L)'
;MNWSHFLLALLASEFIVSMTDWFFMGDIWMRIYRAEPAIWRHSSEGFREGPAIGGSIALSTVTCAGMLLLCHTMHAHSFFMLAHLAFAIWIITVVPLLFTQTLYMKFHPLLAASHATGWLVKLLVAATAAWFLHV
;
A
#
# COMPACT_ATOMS: atom_id res chain seq x y z
N MET A 1 17.02 -11.86 -13.54
CA MET A 1 16.59 -11.52 -12.15
C MET A 1 17.35 -12.36 -11.16
N ASN A 2 17.98 -11.72 -10.17
CA ASN A 2 18.61 -12.45 -9.05
C ASN A 2 17.53 -12.68 -7.98
N TRP A 3 17.11 -13.93 -7.80
CA TRP A 3 16.04 -14.30 -6.86
C TRP A 3 16.36 -13.95 -5.40
N SER A 4 17.63 -14.02 -4.99
CA SER A 4 18.02 -13.65 -3.62
C SER A 4 17.83 -12.15 -3.38
N HIS A 5 18.20 -11.30 -4.34
CA HIS A 5 17.98 -9.85 -4.26
C HIS A 5 16.49 -9.52 -4.27
N PHE A 6 15.71 -10.19 -5.12
CA PHE A 6 14.27 -10.02 -5.18
C PHE A 6 13.60 -10.36 -3.85
N LEU A 7 13.91 -11.51 -3.26
CA LEU A 7 13.34 -11.92 -1.97
C LEU A 7 13.76 -10.98 -0.84
N LEU A 8 15.01 -10.53 -0.83
CA LEU A 8 15.49 -9.57 0.17
C LEU A 8 14.77 -8.22 0.01
N ALA A 9 14.60 -7.74 -1.22
CA ALA A 9 13.85 -6.51 -1.52
C ALA A 9 12.39 -6.63 -1.09
N LEU A 10 11.76 -7.77 -1.35
CA LEU A 10 10.37 -8.04 -0.96
C LEU A 10 10.21 -8.04 0.57
N LEU A 11 11.06 -8.75 1.29
CA LEU A 11 11.01 -8.81 2.76
C LEU A 11 11.27 -7.44 3.39
N ALA A 12 12.29 -6.71 2.90
CA ALA A 12 12.60 -5.38 3.39
C ALA A 12 11.45 -4.39 3.12
N SER A 13 10.88 -4.43 1.91
CA SER A 13 9.73 -3.60 1.55
C SER A 13 8.54 -3.91 2.43
N GLU A 14 8.20 -5.20 2.60
CA GLU A 14 7.02 -5.61 3.37
C GLU A 14 7.16 -5.22 4.86
N PHE A 15 8.35 -5.34 5.44
CA PHE A 15 8.59 -4.91 6.81
C PHE A 15 8.32 -3.40 6.98
N ILE A 16 8.89 -2.56 6.11
CA ILE A 16 8.71 -1.10 6.17
C ILE A 16 7.25 -0.73 5.89
N VAL A 17 6.64 -1.37 4.87
CA VAL A 17 5.26 -1.12 4.47
C VAL A 17 4.29 -1.51 5.57
N SER A 18 4.50 -2.61 6.29
CA SER A 18 3.65 -2.99 7.41
C SER A 18 3.64 -1.93 8.51
N MET A 19 4.77 -1.29 8.79
CA MET A 19 4.86 -0.18 9.75
C MET A 19 4.10 1.06 9.24
N THR A 20 4.26 1.41 7.96
CA THR A 20 3.59 2.57 7.37
C THR A 20 2.09 2.34 7.19
N ASP A 21 1.66 1.13 6.83
CA ASP A 21 0.23 0.78 6.72
C ASP A 21 -0.47 0.89 8.08
N TRP A 22 0.18 0.40 9.15
CA TRP A 22 -0.36 0.58 10.50
C TRP A 22 -0.56 2.07 10.82
N PHE A 23 0.37 2.92 10.46
CA PHE A 23 0.29 4.36 10.67
C PHE A 23 -0.79 5.03 9.81
N PHE A 24 -0.76 4.84 8.48
CA PHE A 24 -1.66 5.54 7.55
C PHE A 24 -3.07 4.96 7.47
N MET A 25 -3.25 3.66 7.76
CA MET A 25 -4.52 2.97 7.61
C MET A 25 -5.16 2.54 8.93
N GLY A 26 -4.41 2.63 10.04
CA GLY A 26 -4.84 2.17 11.35
C GLY A 26 -5.02 3.29 12.37
N ASP A 27 -3.97 3.61 13.08
CA ASP A 27 -4.03 4.33 14.36
C ASP A 27 -4.56 5.77 14.26
N ILE A 28 -4.10 6.54 13.26
CA ILE A 28 -4.45 7.97 13.12
C ILE A 28 -5.97 8.14 12.92
N TRP A 29 -6.60 7.23 12.19
CA TRP A 29 -7.98 7.40 11.73
C TRP A 29 -8.99 6.62 12.54
N MET A 30 -8.54 5.93 13.58
CA MET A 30 -9.38 5.14 14.47
C MET A 30 -10.57 5.95 15.03
N ARG A 31 -10.38 7.24 15.28
CA ARG A 31 -11.45 8.12 15.77
C ARG A 31 -12.55 8.32 14.72
N ILE A 32 -12.19 8.48 13.44
CA ILE A 32 -13.16 8.67 12.36
C ILE A 32 -13.91 7.36 12.11
N TYR A 33 -13.23 6.22 12.12
CA TYR A 33 -13.88 4.91 12.00
C TYR A 33 -14.86 4.63 13.12
N ARG A 34 -14.52 5.00 14.36
CA ARG A 34 -15.42 4.84 15.52
C ARG A 34 -16.65 5.76 15.46
N ALA A 35 -16.54 6.92 14.82
CA ALA A 35 -17.68 7.82 14.64
C ALA A 35 -18.69 7.30 13.62
N GLU A 36 -18.29 6.39 12.74
CA GLU A 36 -19.14 5.80 11.69
C GLU A 36 -19.13 4.27 11.74
N PRO A 37 -19.69 3.67 12.82
CA PRO A 37 -19.61 2.22 13.06
C PRO A 37 -20.30 1.39 11.97
N ALA A 38 -21.24 1.99 11.22
CA ALA A 38 -21.90 1.31 10.10
C ALA A 38 -20.96 1.00 8.93
N ILE A 39 -19.86 1.73 8.82
CA ILE A 39 -18.87 1.55 7.74
C ILE A 39 -17.76 0.61 8.19
N TRP A 40 -17.48 0.54 9.49
CA TRP A 40 -16.35 -0.20 10.01
C TRP A 40 -16.70 -1.60 10.44
N ARG A 41 -16.18 -2.58 9.72
CA ARG A 41 -16.45 -4.00 9.96
C ARG A 41 -16.02 -4.48 11.35
N HIS A 42 -15.06 -3.82 11.98
CA HIS A 42 -14.61 -4.12 13.35
C HIS A 42 -15.73 -4.01 14.39
N SER A 43 -16.76 -3.20 14.12
CA SER A 43 -17.93 -3.05 14.98
C SER A 43 -18.96 -4.18 14.82
N SER A 44 -18.78 -5.08 13.85
CA SER A 44 -19.72 -6.18 13.61
C SER A 44 -19.45 -7.36 14.56
N GLU A 45 -20.53 -8.01 15.02
CA GLU A 45 -20.42 -9.25 15.78
C GLU A 45 -19.66 -10.32 14.99
N GLY A 46 -18.72 -11.01 15.65
CA GLY A 46 -17.92 -12.07 15.05
C GLY A 46 -16.73 -11.61 14.21
N PHE A 47 -16.43 -10.32 14.15
CA PHE A 47 -15.21 -9.85 13.47
C PHE A 47 -13.94 -10.39 14.15
N ARG A 48 -13.05 -10.94 13.37
CA ARG A 48 -11.74 -11.42 13.82
C ARG A 48 -10.64 -10.59 13.21
N GLU A 49 -9.86 -9.91 14.04
CA GLU A 49 -8.75 -9.06 13.58
C GLU A 49 -7.63 -9.85 12.89
N GLY A 50 -7.27 -11.02 13.42
CA GLY A 50 -6.16 -11.82 12.89
C GLY A 50 -6.27 -12.14 11.40
N PRO A 51 -7.37 -12.72 10.91
CA PRO A 51 -7.56 -12.95 9.47
C PRO A 51 -7.57 -11.67 8.63
N ALA A 52 -8.08 -10.55 9.16
CA ALA A 52 -8.09 -9.28 8.45
C ALA A 52 -6.66 -8.71 8.30
N ILE A 53 -5.86 -8.76 9.38
CA ILE A 53 -4.45 -8.37 9.37
C ILE A 53 -3.66 -9.27 8.42
N GLY A 54 -3.83 -10.60 8.52
CA GLY A 54 -3.16 -11.55 7.63
C GLY A 54 -3.50 -11.33 6.16
N GLY A 55 -4.77 -11.06 5.85
CA GLY A 55 -5.23 -10.70 4.51
C GLY A 55 -4.60 -9.39 4.01
N SER A 56 -4.50 -8.38 4.87
CA SER A 56 -3.85 -7.10 4.55
C SER A 56 -2.37 -7.28 4.20
N ILE A 57 -1.64 -8.05 5.01
CA ILE A 57 -0.23 -8.38 4.76
C ILE A 57 -0.08 -9.12 3.42
N ALA A 58 -0.91 -10.14 3.17
CA ALA A 58 -0.86 -10.90 1.91
C ALA A 58 -1.10 -10.00 0.69
N LEU A 59 -2.09 -9.11 0.74
CA LEU A 59 -2.36 -8.16 -0.35
C LEU A 59 -1.23 -7.13 -0.51
N SER A 60 -0.65 -6.68 0.58
CA SER A 60 0.52 -5.80 0.58
C SER A 60 1.71 -6.49 -0.10
N THR A 61 1.98 -7.75 0.25
CA THR A 61 3.03 -8.57 -0.36
C THR A 61 2.84 -8.69 -1.88
N VAL A 62 1.61 -8.92 -2.33
CA VAL A 62 1.30 -8.96 -3.78
C VAL A 62 1.62 -7.61 -4.44
N THR A 63 1.30 -6.50 -3.79
CA THR A 63 1.60 -5.17 -4.33
C THR A 63 3.11 -4.91 -4.41
N CYS A 64 3.85 -5.20 -3.34
CA CYS A 64 5.30 -5.06 -3.32
C CYS A 64 5.96 -5.95 -4.38
N ALA A 65 5.58 -7.22 -4.46
CA ALA A 65 6.09 -8.16 -5.46
C ALA A 65 5.79 -7.69 -6.89
N GLY A 66 4.56 -7.23 -7.15
CA GLY A 66 4.16 -6.68 -8.43
C GLY A 66 4.98 -5.45 -8.83
N MET A 67 5.23 -4.53 -7.89
CA MET A 67 6.08 -3.36 -8.14
C MET A 67 7.52 -3.75 -8.43
N LEU A 68 8.10 -4.68 -7.66
CA LEU A 68 9.46 -5.17 -7.88
C LEU A 68 9.60 -5.84 -9.25
N LEU A 69 8.64 -6.69 -9.64
CA LEU A 69 8.62 -7.33 -10.96
C LEU A 69 8.51 -6.30 -12.08
N LEU A 70 7.67 -5.28 -11.90
CA LEU A 70 7.51 -4.22 -12.88
C LEU A 70 8.81 -3.40 -13.04
N CYS A 71 9.46 -3.06 -11.92
CA CYS A 71 10.77 -2.41 -11.95
C CYS A 71 11.80 -3.23 -12.71
N HIS A 72 11.83 -4.55 -12.48
CA HIS A 72 12.72 -5.47 -13.18
C HIS A 72 12.44 -5.51 -14.69
N THR A 73 11.17 -5.69 -15.09
CA THR A 73 10.78 -5.81 -16.51
C THR A 73 11.02 -4.52 -17.30
N MET A 74 10.90 -3.38 -16.64
CA MET A 74 11.17 -2.07 -17.25
C MET A 74 12.67 -1.76 -17.43
N HIS A 75 13.56 -2.61 -16.92
CA HIS A 75 15.01 -2.38 -16.92
C HIS A 75 15.39 -0.98 -16.40
N ALA A 76 14.67 -0.50 -15.40
CA ALA A 76 14.83 0.84 -14.87
C ALA A 76 16.00 0.88 -13.89
N HIS A 77 17.10 1.50 -14.30
CA HIS A 77 18.32 1.59 -13.49
C HIS A 77 18.42 2.90 -12.68
N SER A 78 17.57 3.87 -12.95
CA SER A 78 17.56 5.17 -12.26
C SER A 78 16.47 5.21 -11.19
N PHE A 79 16.84 5.67 -9.99
CA PHE A 79 15.88 5.92 -8.91
C PHE A 79 14.71 6.81 -9.36
N PHE A 80 15.03 7.89 -10.10
CA PHE A 80 13.99 8.81 -10.59
C PHE A 80 12.99 8.13 -11.53
N MET A 81 13.46 7.23 -12.40
CA MET A 81 12.59 6.48 -13.29
C MET A 81 11.64 5.56 -12.50
N LEU A 82 12.15 4.86 -11.50
CA LEU A 82 11.35 4.00 -10.63
C LEU A 82 10.36 4.80 -9.78
N ALA A 83 10.76 5.96 -9.25
CA ALA A 83 9.88 6.85 -8.51
C ALA A 83 8.76 7.44 -9.40
N HIS A 84 9.07 7.81 -10.64
CA HIS A 84 8.05 8.24 -11.61
C HIS A 84 7.07 7.12 -11.95
N LEU A 85 7.54 5.88 -12.10
CA LEU A 85 6.68 4.72 -12.31
C LEU A 85 5.73 4.51 -11.13
N ALA A 86 6.26 4.54 -9.91
CA ALA A 86 5.44 4.44 -8.69
C ALA A 86 4.38 5.55 -8.62
N PHE A 87 4.76 6.79 -8.92
CA PHE A 87 3.85 7.92 -8.95
C PHE A 87 2.80 7.80 -10.06
N ALA A 88 3.18 7.35 -11.25
CA ALA A 88 2.26 7.14 -12.37
C ALA A 88 1.21 6.08 -12.01
N ILE A 89 1.61 4.94 -11.44
CA ILE A 89 0.68 3.90 -10.99
C ILE A 89 -0.28 4.49 -9.93
N TRP A 90 0.26 5.22 -8.97
CA TRP A 90 -0.53 5.83 -7.90
C TRP A 90 -1.60 6.79 -8.44
N ILE A 91 -1.22 7.72 -9.32
CA ILE A 91 -2.13 8.76 -9.81
C ILE A 91 -3.21 8.23 -10.75
N ILE A 92 -2.93 7.17 -11.52
CA ILE A 92 -3.88 6.62 -12.49
C ILE A 92 -4.75 5.50 -11.92
N THR A 93 -4.36 4.89 -10.80
CA THR A 93 -5.12 3.76 -10.21
C THR A 93 -5.64 4.07 -8.82
N VAL A 94 -4.74 4.35 -7.87
CA VAL A 94 -5.08 4.45 -6.45
C VAL A 94 -5.93 5.69 -6.16
N VAL A 95 -5.51 6.84 -6.69
CA VAL A 95 -6.21 8.11 -6.45
C VAL A 95 -7.65 8.06 -6.99
N PRO A 96 -7.90 7.71 -8.26
CA PRO A 96 -9.27 7.65 -8.77
C PRO A 96 -10.11 6.60 -8.03
N LEU A 97 -9.54 5.43 -7.70
CA LEU A 97 -10.27 4.38 -6.99
C LEU A 97 -10.75 4.87 -5.63
N LEU A 98 -9.86 5.43 -4.81
CA LEU A 98 -10.19 5.84 -3.45
C LEU A 98 -11.12 7.05 -3.43
N PHE A 99 -10.89 8.04 -4.29
CA PHE A 99 -11.77 9.22 -4.33
C PHE A 99 -13.12 8.93 -4.95
N THR A 100 -13.24 7.99 -5.88
CA THR A 100 -14.55 7.54 -6.37
C THR A 100 -15.38 6.93 -5.24
N GLN A 101 -14.75 6.20 -4.31
CA GLN A 101 -15.45 5.66 -3.15
C GLN A 101 -16.07 6.77 -2.27
N THR A 102 -15.44 7.93 -2.18
CA THR A 102 -16.03 9.07 -1.41
C THR A 102 -17.28 9.65 -2.06
N LEU A 103 -17.48 9.43 -3.36
CA LEU A 103 -18.66 9.92 -4.10
C LEU A 103 -19.88 8.99 -3.91
N TYR A 104 -19.64 7.69 -3.81
CA TYR A 104 -20.71 6.68 -3.78
C TYR A 104 -20.90 6.01 -2.42
N MET A 105 -19.95 6.14 -1.51
CA MET A 105 -19.97 5.56 -0.18
C MET A 105 -19.79 6.65 0.88
N LYS A 106 -20.22 6.40 2.10
CA LYS A 106 -19.97 7.28 3.25
C LYS A 106 -18.48 7.20 3.70
N PHE A 107 -17.58 7.25 2.73
CA PHE A 107 -16.15 7.18 2.99
C PHE A 107 -15.59 8.60 3.12
N HIS A 108 -15.04 8.93 4.28
CA HIS A 108 -14.61 10.28 4.58
C HIS A 108 -13.43 10.70 3.69
N PRO A 109 -13.44 11.88 3.04
CA PRO A 109 -12.38 12.29 2.11
C PRO A 109 -10.97 12.31 2.72
N LEU A 110 -10.83 12.64 4.01
CA LEU A 110 -9.54 12.57 4.69
C LEU A 110 -9.02 11.13 4.84
N LEU A 111 -9.92 10.15 5.00
CA LEU A 111 -9.53 8.74 4.97
C LEU A 111 -9.03 8.33 3.60
N ALA A 112 -9.73 8.75 2.53
CA ALA A 112 -9.28 8.51 1.17
C ALA A 112 -7.89 9.10 0.92
N ALA A 113 -7.65 10.34 1.35
CA ALA A 113 -6.35 11.00 1.23
C ALA A 113 -5.25 10.28 2.01
N SER A 114 -5.53 9.86 3.24
CA SER A 114 -4.55 9.11 4.05
C SER A 114 -4.20 7.76 3.43
N HIS A 115 -5.23 7.01 3.02
CA HIS A 115 -5.01 5.73 2.34
C HIS A 115 -4.26 5.92 1.02
N ALA A 116 -4.60 6.94 0.23
CA ALA A 116 -3.86 7.26 -0.99
C ALA A 116 -2.38 7.56 -0.69
N THR A 117 -2.11 8.33 0.35
CA THR A 117 -0.73 8.63 0.78
C THR A 117 0.00 7.35 1.23
N GLY A 118 -0.64 6.50 2.01
CA GLY A 118 -0.08 5.20 2.41
C GLY A 118 0.27 4.32 1.21
N TRP A 119 -0.59 4.27 0.20
CA TRP A 119 -0.33 3.57 -1.05
C TRP A 119 0.85 4.14 -1.83
N LEU A 120 0.99 5.49 -1.88
CA LEU A 120 2.16 6.12 -2.51
C LEU A 120 3.45 5.74 -1.80
N VAL A 121 3.46 5.80 -0.47
CA VAL A 121 4.62 5.39 0.33
C VAL A 121 4.97 3.93 0.08
N LYS A 122 4.00 3.04 0.04
CA LYS A 122 4.18 1.61 -0.28
C LYS A 122 4.88 1.39 -1.63
N LEU A 123 4.38 2.03 -2.68
CA LEU A 123 4.95 1.92 -4.02
C LEU A 123 6.37 2.49 -4.08
N LEU A 124 6.61 3.63 -3.40
CA LEU A 124 7.95 4.25 -3.34
C LEU A 124 8.95 3.39 -2.53
N VAL A 125 8.51 2.76 -1.44
CA VAL A 125 9.36 1.84 -0.66
C VAL A 125 9.78 0.66 -1.53
N ALA A 126 8.86 0.02 -2.25
CA ALA A 126 9.16 -1.09 -3.15
C ALA A 126 10.09 -0.65 -4.30
N ALA A 127 9.85 0.52 -4.90
CA ALA A 127 10.70 1.10 -5.93
C ALA A 127 12.12 1.38 -5.42
N THR A 128 12.24 1.92 -4.21
CA THR A 128 13.52 2.20 -3.57
C THR A 128 14.29 0.91 -3.27
N ALA A 129 13.61 -0.12 -2.78
CA ALA A 129 14.21 -1.43 -2.53
C ALA A 129 14.68 -2.09 -3.83
N ALA A 130 13.91 -1.97 -4.92
CA ALA A 130 14.29 -2.46 -6.24
C ALA A 130 15.57 -1.78 -6.74
N TRP A 131 15.66 -0.46 -6.60
CA TRP A 131 16.84 0.30 -6.99
C TRP A 131 18.06 -0.06 -6.15
N PHE A 132 17.90 -0.09 -4.82
CA PHE A 132 19.02 -0.31 -3.89
C PHE A 132 19.60 -1.73 -3.98
N LEU A 133 18.75 -2.73 -4.21
CA LEU A 133 19.14 -4.14 -4.28
C LEU A 133 19.34 -4.65 -5.71
N HIS A 134 19.28 -3.75 -6.69
CA HIS A 134 19.51 -4.06 -8.12
C HIS A 134 18.64 -5.25 -8.60
N VAL A 135 17.34 -5.20 -8.29
CA VAL A 135 16.36 -6.22 -8.69
C VAL A 135 16.06 -6.18 -10.19
#